data_eea5f6ed2a2cd6afd19afd3232ff8549
#
_entry.id   eea5f6ed2a2cd6afd19afd3232ff8549
#
_cell.length_a   1.000
_cell.length_b   1.000
_cell.length_c   1.000
_cell.angle_alpha   90.00
_cell.angle_beta   90.00
_cell.angle_gamma   90.00
#
_symmetry.space_group_name_H-M   'P 1'
#
loop_
_entity.id
_entity.type
_entity.pdbx_description
1 polymer ?
#
loop_
_entity_poly.entity_id
_entity_poly.type
_entity_poly.pdbx_seq_one_letter_code
_entity_poly.pdbx_strand_id
1 'polypeptide(L)'
;SVPEKESRIAMNNTRIEWSDMTWNPVTGCRKGCRYCYARDFAHRFKGCNAGAYAMWRDAHSDYPEKDQKLVLDVPMSRTQKDGKVVAAPFPFGFEPTFHRYRLDEPAKTKQGKNIFVCSMSDLFGPWIPNEWISTVMDACLKAPQHRYIFLTKFPARYMDLAKRELLPDGDNFWYGTTITSPKDTMLYSDRHHTFASIEPLLEPFGKPSPLALTHIDWFIVGAET
;
A
#
# COMPACT_ATOMS: atom_id res chain seq x y z
N SER A 1 -8.23 -25.14 6.95
CA SER A 1 -7.54 -24.02 7.60
C SER A 1 -6.11 -23.99 7.11
N VAL A 2 -5.62 -22.80 6.74
CA VAL A 2 -4.20 -22.61 6.39
C VAL A 2 -3.38 -22.78 7.68
N PRO A 3 -2.31 -23.58 7.70
CA PRO A 3 -1.50 -23.76 8.90
C PRO A 3 -0.95 -22.41 9.41
N GLU A 4 -0.97 -22.19 10.72
CA GLU A 4 -0.58 -20.94 11.39
C GLU A 4 0.84 -20.45 11.03
N LYS A 5 1.75 -21.34 10.64
CA LYS A 5 3.12 -21.04 10.18
C LYS A 5 3.18 -20.39 8.79
N GLU A 6 2.15 -20.49 7.96
CA GLU A 6 2.12 -19.97 6.58
C GLU A 6 1.34 -18.64 6.45
N SER A 7 0.72 -18.16 7.53
CA SER A 7 0.08 -16.82 7.55
C SER A 7 1.09 -15.64 7.61
N ARG A 8 2.39 -15.93 7.52
CA ARG A 8 3.48 -14.94 7.62
C ARG A 8 3.72 -14.10 6.36
N ILE A 9 2.71 -13.89 5.51
CA ILE A 9 2.90 -13.21 4.22
C ILE A 9 2.42 -11.75 4.26
N ALA A 10 2.67 -11.00 5.29
CA ALA A 10 2.22 -9.62 5.27
C ALA A 10 3.34 -8.59 5.36
N MET A 11 4.42 -8.89 6.08
CA MET A 11 5.64 -8.09 6.04
C MET A 11 6.76 -8.92 5.40
N ASN A 12 7.26 -8.47 4.26
CA ASN A 12 8.33 -9.16 3.53
C ASN A 12 9.57 -8.29 3.46
N ASN A 13 10.74 -8.92 3.63
CA ASN A 13 12.01 -8.28 3.26
C ASN A 13 11.93 -7.85 1.78
N THR A 14 12.47 -6.69 1.48
CA THR A 14 12.45 -6.13 0.13
C THR A 14 13.87 -5.85 -0.36
N ARG A 15 14.02 -5.74 -1.69
CA ARG A 15 15.24 -5.27 -2.34
C ARG A 15 15.15 -3.79 -2.72
N ILE A 16 14.08 -3.10 -2.33
CA ILE A 16 13.92 -1.66 -2.52
C ILE A 16 14.94 -0.99 -1.61
N GLU A 17 15.88 -0.24 -2.18
CA GLU A 17 17.06 0.29 -1.48
C GLU A 17 16.74 1.18 -0.27
N TRP A 18 15.60 1.86 -0.32
CA TRP A 18 15.17 2.80 0.71
C TRP A 18 14.19 2.21 1.75
N SER A 19 13.93 0.91 1.70
CA SER A 19 13.08 0.25 2.71
C SER A 19 13.62 -1.12 3.09
N ASP A 20 13.46 -1.51 4.35
CA ASP A 20 13.85 -2.85 4.84
C ASP A 20 12.77 -3.88 4.54
N MET A 21 11.51 -3.46 4.61
CA MET A 21 10.35 -4.33 4.48
C MET A 21 9.21 -3.66 3.71
N THR A 22 8.36 -4.47 3.10
CA THR A 22 7.05 -4.02 2.60
C THR A 22 5.94 -4.59 3.49
N TRP A 23 4.92 -3.79 3.74
CA TRP A 23 3.70 -4.20 4.44
C TRP A 23 2.46 -3.79 3.63
N ASN A 24 1.63 -4.78 3.29
CA ASN A 24 0.51 -4.61 2.37
C ASN A 24 -0.83 -4.96 3.03
N PRO A 25 -1.33 -4.15 3.98
CA PRO A 25 -2.68 -4.32 4.53
C PRO A 25 -3.77 -4.06 3.49
N VAL A 26 -3.47 -3.25 2.48
CA VAL A 26 -4.32 -3.08 1.29
C VAL A 26 -3.53 -3.51 0.05
N THR A 27 -4.18 -4.24 -0.84
CA THR A 27 -3.64 -4.61 -2.16
C THR A 27 -4.60 -4.17 -3.26
N GLY A 28 -4.09 -4.01 -4.48
CA GLY A 28 -4.90 -3.64 -5.65
C GLY A 28 -5.08 -2.14 -5.83
N CYS A 29 -5.25 -1.73 -7.09
CA CYS A 29 -5.27 -0.32 -7.48
C CYS A 29 -6.03 -0.14 -8.80
N ARG A 30 -6.80 0.96 -8.92
CA ARG A 30 -7.60 1.27 -10.12
C ARG A 30 -6.99 2.35 -11.02
N LYS A 31 -5.77 2.87 -10.72
CA LYS A 31 -5.16 3.94 -11.53
C LYS A 31 -4.80 3.51 -12.95
N GLY A 32 -4.44 2.25 -13.17
CA GLY A 32 -4.19 1.73 -14.52
C GLY A 32 -2.87 2.20 -15.16
N CYS A 33 -1.82 2.45 -14.38
CA CYS A 33 -0.49 2.81 -14.91
C CYS A 33 0.03 1.75 -15.89
N ARG A 34 0.64 2.16 -17.01
CA ARG A 34 1.17 1.25 -18.03
C ARG A 34 2.35 0.43 -17.52
N TYR A 35 3.18 1.02 -16.68
CA TYR A 35 4.39 0.45 -16.06
C TYR A 35 4.15 -0.18 -14.67
N CYS A 36 2.93 -0.62 -14.36
CA CYS A 36 2.58 -1.08 -13.02
C CYS A 36 3.05 -2.52 -12.75
N TYR A 37 4.23 -2.68 -12.15
CA TYR A 37 4.77 -3.97 -11.73
C TYR A 37 3.82 -4.71 -10.76
N ALA A 38 3.15 -3.97 -9.87
CA ALA A 38 2.27 -4.54 -8.87
C ALA A 38 1.04 -5.22 -9.50
N ARG A 39 0.50 -4.67 -10.59
CA ARG A 39 -0.60 -5.27 -11.34
C ARG A 39 -0.16 -6.57 -12.00
N ASP A 40 1.01 -6.58 -12.65
CA ASP A 40 1.52 -7.77 -13.34
C ASP A 40 1.82 -8.89 -12.34
N PHE A 41 2.39 -8.53 -11.19
CA PHE A 41 2.60 -9.46 -10.09
C PHE A 41 1.27 -10.00 -9.55
N ALA A 42 0.28 -9.15 -9.30
CA ALA A 42 -1.05 -9.57 -8.83
C ALA A 42 -1.73 -10.49 -9.84
N HIS A 43 -1.64 -10.23 -11.14
CA HIS A 43 -2.18 -11.10 -12.20
C HIS A 43 -1.56 -12.49 -12.21
N ARG A 44 -0.27 -12.60 -11.90
CA ARG A 44 0.44 -13.90 -11.81
C ARG A 44 -0.04 -14.74 -10.63
N PHE A 45 -0.40 -14.11 -9.52
CA PHE A 45 -0.76 -14.77 -8.27
C PHE A 45 -2.23 -14.60 -7.86
N LYS A 46 -3.10 -14.18 -8.80
CA LYS A 46 -4.51 -13.94 -8.56
C LYS A 46 -5.30 -15.20 -8.26
N GLY A 47 -6.44 -15.00 -7.58
CA GLY A 47 -7.46 -16.01 -7.34
C GLY A 47 -7.32 -16.74 -6.01
N CYS A 48 -8.37 -17.44 -5.65
CA CYS A 48 -8.49 -18.26 -4.45
C CYS A 48 -9.27 -19.52 -4.76
N ASN A 49 -9.28 -20.47 -3.81
CA ASN A 49 -10.08 -21.69 -3.95
C ASN A 49 -11.58 -21.35 -3.95
N ALA A 50 -12.38 -22.07 -4.74
CA ALA A 50 -13.82 -21.83 -4.89
C ALA A 50 -14.57 -21.87 -3.54
N GLY A 51 -14.24 -22.82 -2.65
CA GLY A 51 -14.82 -22.90 -1.32
C GLY A 51 -14.51 -21.68 -0.45
N ALA A 52 -13.26 -21.15 -0.51
CA ALA A 52 -12.89 -19.93 0.22
C ALA A 52 -13.65 -18.70 -0.30
N TYR A 53 -13.82 -18.61 -1.62
CA TYR A 53 -14.64 -17.56 -2.24
C TYR A 53 -16.12 -17.64 -1.84
N ALA A 54 -16.70 -18.85 -1.87
CA ALA A 54 -18.10 -19.06 -1.48
C ALA A 54 -18.35 -18.63 -0.03
N MET A 55 -17.50 -19.07 0.90
CA MET A 55 -17.61 -18.67 2.32
C MET A 55 -17.53 -17.14 2.50
N TRP A 56 -16.60 -16.48 1.81
CA TRP A 56 -16.49 -15.03 1.87
C TRP A 56 -17.74 -14.35 1.31
N ARG A 57 -18.22 -14.77 0.14
CA ARG A 57 -19.41 -14.23 -0.50
C ARG A 57 -20.65 -14.38 0.39
N ASP A 58 -20.85 -15.56 0.98
CA ASP A 58 -22.00 -15.84 1.83
C ASP A 58 -21.99 -14.97 3.10
N ALA A 59 -20.79 -14.71 3.67
CA ALA A 59 -20.63 -13.80 4.80
C ALA A 59 -20.87 -12.31 4.46
N HIS A 60 -20.89 -11.95 3.18
CA HIS A 60 -21.10 -10.59 2.68
C HIS A 60 -22.34 -10.45 1.78
N SER A 61 -23.26 -11.42 1.84
CA SER A 61 -24.44 -11.47 0.97
C SER A 61 -25.43 -10.32 1.16
N ASP A 62 -25.42 -9.67 2.33
CA ASP A 62 -26.34 -8.58 2.68
C ASP A 62 -26.06 -7.27 1.93
N TYR A 63 -24.91 -7.17 1.22
CA TYR A 63 -24.54 -5.99 0.45
C TYR A 63 -24.69 -6.25 -1.06
N PRO A 64 -25.25 -5.28 -1.82
CA PRO A 64 -25.23 -5.36 -3.28
C PRO A 64 -23.81 -5.53 -3.82
N GLU A 65 -23.63 -6.38 -4.82
CA GLU A 65 -22.29 -6.74 -5.35
C GLU A 65 -21.45 -5.52 -5.74
N LYS A 66 -22.09 -4.46 -6.25
CA LYS A 66 -21.45 -3.16 -6.61
C LYS A 66 -20.95 -2.34 -5.41
N ASP A 67 -21.50 -2.58 -4.21
CA ASP A 67 -21.20 -1.82 -2.98
C ASP A 67 -20.37 -2.66 -1.99
N GLN A 68 -20.06 -3.90 -2.35
CA GLN A 68 -19.25 -4.79 -1.51
C GLN A 68 -17.81 -4.26 -1.44
N LYS A 69 -17.43 -3.83 -0.25
CA LYS A 69 -16.03 -3.55 0.07
C LYS A 69 -15.31 -4.88 0.23
N LEU A 70 -14.25 -5.11 -0.55
CA LEU A 70 -13.46 -6.34 -0.47
C LEU A 70 -12.61 -6.34 0.80
N VAL A 71 -13.17 -6.78 1.90
CA VAL A 71 -12.54 -6.85 3.22
C VAL A 71 -12.35 -8.29 3.64
N LEU A 72 -11.17 -8.61 4.15
CA LEU A 72 -10.80 -9.94 4.62
C LEU A 72 -10.35 -9.89 6.08
N ASP A 73 -11.06 -10.59 6.96
CA ASP A 73 -10.67 -10.77 8.37
C ASP A 73 -9.75 -11.97 8.58
N VAL A 74 -9.76 -12.90 7.63
CA VAL A 74 -8.91 -14.07 7.58
C VAL A 74 -8.35 -14.26 6.17
N PRO A 75 -7.15 -14.87 6.02
CA PRO A 75 -6.60 -15.11 4.70
C PRO A 75 -7.44 -16.13 3.93
N MET A 76 -7.78 -15.82 2.68
CA MET A 76 -8.32 -16.81 1.74
C MET A 76 -7.21 -17.74 1.29
N SER A 77 -7.56 -18.99 0.97
CA SER A 77 -6.62 -20.00 0.50
C SER A 77 -6.60 -20.13 -1.02
N ARG A 78 -5.47 -20.55 -1.57
CA ARG A 78 -5.34 -21.06 -2.95
C ARG A 78 -4.47 -22.30 -2.97
N THR A 79 -4.69 -23.16 -3.96
CA THR A 79 -3.88 -24.36 -4.19
C THR A 79 -2.84 -24.07 -5.27
N GLN A 80 -1.58 -24.32 -4.99
CA GLN A 80 -0.47 -24.21 -5.93
C GLN A 80 -0.45 -25.41 -6.88
N LYS A 81 0.37 -25.36 -7.96
CA LYS A 81 0.48 -26.44 -8.96
C LYS A 81 0.96 -27.77 -8.37
N ASP A 82 1.76 -27.69 -7.29
CA ASP A 82 2.26 -28.86 -6.54
C ASP A 82 1.26 -29.41 -5.53
N GLY A 83 0.02 -28.91 -5.51
CA GLY A 83 -1.03 -29.31 -4.59
C GLY A 83 -0.99 -28.65 -3.21
N LYS A 84 0.03 -27.84 -2.91
CA LYS A 84 0.16 -27.15 -1.61
C LYS A 84 -0.89 -26.05 -1.49
N VAL A 85 -1.59 -26.03 -0.33
CA VAL A 85 -2.54 -24.99 0.01
C VAL A 85 -1.81 -23.86 0.75
N VAL A 86 -1.89 -22.64 0.22
CA VAL A 86 -1.25 -21.43 0.74
C VAL A 86 -2.24 -20.29 0.82
N ALA A 87 -1.89 -19.22 1.56
CA ALA A 87 -2.67 -17.98 1.55
C ALA A 87 -2.69 -17.37 0.14
N ALA A 88 -3.86 -16.91 -0.30
CA ALA A 88 -4.04 -16.19 -1.56
C ALA A 88 -3.67 -14.70 -1.37
N PRO A 89 -2.55 -14.23 -1.94
CA PRO A 89 -2.13 -12.84 -1.75
C PRO A 89 -3.03 -11.83 -2.47
N PHE A 90 -3.66 -12.25 -3.57
CA PHE A 90 -4.53 -11.45 -4.42
C PHE A 90 -5.81 -12.23 -4.77
N PRO A 91 -6.70 -12.51 -3.79
CA PRO A 91 -7.88 -13.38 -4.03
C PRO A 91 -8.83 -12.79 -5.07
N PHE A 92 -8.95 -11.46 -5.14
CA PHE A 92 -9.78 -10.73 -6.10
C PHE A 92 -8.95 -10.07 -7.23
N GLY A 93 -7.76 -10.60 -7.54
CA GLY A 93 -6.87 -10.05 -8.54
C GLY A 93 -6.28 -8.71 -8.10
N PHE A 94 -6.38 -7.67 -8.95
CA PHE A 94 -5.84 -6.34 -8.64
C PHE A 94 -6.92 -5.33 -8.22
N GLU A 95 -8.11 -5.84 -7.80
CA GLU A 95 -9.11 -5.00 -7.17
C GLU A 95 -8.71 -4.60 -5.75
N PRO A 96 -8.98 -3.35 -5.34
CA PRO A 96 -8.66 -2.88 -3.99
C PRO A 96 -9.26 -3.78 -2.92
N THR A 97 -8.40 -4.41 -2.14
CA THR A 97 -8.76 -5.40 -1.12
C THR A 97 -8.11 -5.07 0.20
N PHE A 98 -8.88 -4.99 1.27
CA PHE A 98 -8.40 -4.73 2.62
C PHE A 98 -8.20 -6.03 3.39
N HIS A 99 -6.97 -6.33 3.75
CA HIS A 99 -6.58 -7.52 4.51
C HIS A 99 -6.47 -7.17 6.00
N ARG A 100 -7.59 -7.07 6.72
CA ARG A 100 -7.59 -6.65 8.14
C ARG A 100 -6.74 -7.55 9.03
N TYR A 101 -6.63 -8.84 8.70
CA TYR A 101 -5.78 -9.80 9.43
C TYR A 101 -4.29 -9.47 9.38
N ARG A 102 -3.86 -8.49 8.55
CA ARG A 102 -2.46 -8.05 8.46
C ARG A 102 -2.14 -6.83 9.34
N LEU A 103 -3.14 -6.24 10.00
CA LEU A 103 -2.97 -4.96 10.70
C LEU A 103 -2.05 -5.05 11.92
N ASP A 104 -1.97 -6.20 12.57
CA ASP A 104 -1.15 -6.40 13.76
C ASP A 104 0.32 -6.81 13.47
N GLU A 105 0.69 -6.93 12.21
CA GLU A 105 2.02 -7.41 11.84
C GLU A 105 3.17 -6.45 12.16
N PRO A 106 3.04 -5.12 11.98
CA PRO A 106 4.07 -4.22 12.44
C PRO A 106 4.35 -4.37 13.94
N ALA A 107 3.32 -4.52 14.77
CA ALA A 107 3.46 -4.67 16.21
C ALA A 107 4.18 -5.97 16.63
N LYS A 108 4.16 -7.01 15.79
CA LYS A 108 4.89 -8.29 16.03
C LYS A 108 6.39 -8.18 15.78
N THR A 109 6.83 -7.16 15.04
CA THR A 109 8.25 -6.94 14.70
C THR A 109 8.84 -5.94 15.69
N LYS A 110 9.61 -6.43 16.66
CA LYS A 110 10.16 -5.60 17.76
C LYS A 110 11.26 -4.65 17.33
N GLN A 111 12.12 -5.09 16.40
CA GLN A 111 13.20 -4.26 15.87
C GLN A 111 12.67 -3.21 14.92
N GLY A 112 13.07 -1.93 15.10
CA GLY A 112 12.74 -0.83 14.20
C GLY A 112 13.15 -1.12 12.75
N LYS A 113 12.27 -0.81 11.81
CA LYS A 113 12.43 -1.03 10.36
C LYS A 113 11.90 0.15 9.58
N ASN A 114 12.46 0.40 8.41
CA ASN A 114 11.86 1.24 7.38
C ASN A 114 10.85 0.39 6.60
N ILE A 115 9.57 0.70 6.73
CA ILE A 115 8.48 -0.10 6.15
C ILE A 115 7.82 0.68 5.03
N PHE A 116 7.89 0.17 3.79
CA PHE A 116 7.10 0.69 2.68
C PHE A 116 5.68 0.12 2.77
N VAL A 117 4.72 1.01 3.06
CA VAL A 117 3.32 0.66 3.26
C VAL A 117 2.58 0.64 1.92
N CYS A 118 1.90 -0.48 1.65
CA CYS A 118 1.08 -0.66 0.46
C CYS A 118 1.85 -0.57 -0.87
N SER A 119 3.03 -1.23 -0.95
CA SER A 119 3.79 -1.34 -2.21
C SER A 119 2.99 -2.01 -3.35
N MET A 120 1.92 -2.76 -3.01
CA MET A 120 1.03 -3.46 -3.96
C MET A 120 -0.32 -2.77 -4.12
N SER A 121 -0.43 -1.49 -3.72
CA SER A 121 -1.64 -0.66 -3.84
C SER A 121 -1.24 0.82 -3.90
N ASP A 122 -2.23 1.70 -4.12
CA ASP A 122 -2.14 3.11 -3.77
C ASP A 122 -3.19 3.36 -2.67
N LEU A 123 -2.72 3.42 -1.40
CA LEU A 123 -3.58 3.57 -0.22
C LEU A 123 -4.38 4.88 -0.24
N PHE A 124 -3.89 5.89 -0.96
CA PHE A 124 -4.53 7.21 -1.05
C PHE A 124 -5.31 7.39 -2.36
N GLY A 125 -5.51 6.32 -3.11
CA GLY A 125 -6.38 6.33 -4.28
C GLY A 125 -7.82 6.74 -3.91
N PRO A 126 -8.56 7.46 -4.79
CA PRO A 126 -9.90 7.96 -4.49
C PRO A 126 -10.94 6.85 -4.25
N TRP A 127 -10.64 5.62 -4.65
CA TRP A 127 -11.47 4.42 -4.42
C TRP A 127 -11.25 3.77 -3.04
N ILE A 128 -10.24 4.23 -2.26
CA ILE A 128 -9.98 3.70 -0.92
C ILE A 128 -10.82 4.48 0.10
N PRO A 129 -11.65 3.79 0.92
CA PRO A 129 -12.41 4.44 1.98
C PRO A 129 -11.51 5.08 3.04
N ASN A 130 -11.93 6.21 3.61
CA ASN A 130 -11.18 6.88 4.69
C ASN A 130 -10.98 5.98 5.90
N GLU A 131 -11.98 5.15 6.22
CA GLU A 131 -11.89 4.19 7.33
C GLU A 131 -10.81 3.12 7.14
N TRP A 132 -10.46 2.74 5.90
CA TRP A 132 -9.33 1.85 5.67
C TRP A 132 -8.01 2.57 5.95
N ILE A 133 -7.91 3.82 5.50
CA ILE A 133 -6.71 4.65 5.71
C ILE A 133 -6.50 4.88 7.21
N SER A 134 -7.53 5.34 7.94
CA SER A 134 -7.42 5.57 9.38
C SER A 134 -7.05 4.30 10.15
N THR A 135 -7.65 3.15 9.78
CA THR A 135 -7.32 1.87 10.41
C THR A 135 -5.87 1.45 10.18
N VAL A 136 -5.32 1.71 8.98
CA VAL A 136 -3.90 1.47 8.68
C VAL A 136 -3.00 2.42 9.49
N MET A 137 -3.37 3.71 9.60
CA MET A 137 -2.63 4.68 10.42
C MET A 137 -2.63 4.30 11.90
N ASP A 138 -3.78 3.85 12.44
CA ASP A 138 -3.89 3.36 13.81
C ASP A 138 -2.98 2.15 14.08
N ALA A 139 -2.85 1.26 13.10
CA ALA A 139 -1.92 0.13 13.20
C ALA A 139 -0.44 0.60 13.21
N CYS A 140 -0.10 1.62 12.44
CA CYS A 140 1.23 2.24 12.48
C CYS A 140 1.51 2.90 13.84
N LEU A 141 0.54 3.65 14.38
CA LEU A 141 0.66 4.32 15.69
C LEU A 141 0.84 3.33 16.85
N LYS A 142 0.30 2.10 16.74
CA LYS A 142 0.49 1.01 17.70
C LYS A 142 1.89 0.37 17.65
N ALA A 143 2.68 0.67 16.63
CA ALA A 143 4.04 0.14 16.46
C ALA A 143 5.04 1.28 16.13
N PRO A 144 5.25 2.24 17.06
CA PRO A 144 6.01 3.47 16.82
C PRO A 144 7.52 3.24 16.63
N GLN A 145 8.03 2.03 16.86
CA GLN A 145 9.43 1.68 16.64
C GLN A 145 9.84 1.66 15.17
N HIS A 146 8.89 1.66 14.22
CA HIS A 146 9.13 1.63 12.79
C HIS A 146 9.05 3.01 12.16
N ARG A 147 9.75 3.20 11.03
CA ARG A 147 9.49 4.31 10.10
C ARG A 147 8.57 3.82 9.01
N TYR A 148 7.47 4.53 8.79
CA TYR A 148 6.46 4.21 7.79
C TYR A 148 6.59 5.13 6.59
N ILE A 149 6.76 4.53 5.41
CA ILE A 149 6.99 5.24 4.15
C ILE A 149 5.77 4.98 3.28
N PHE A 150 5.02 6.03 2.99
CA PHE A 150 3.83 5.99 2.13
C PHE A 150 4.16 6.64 0.79
N LEU A 151 3.63 6.10 -0.29
CA LEU A 151 3.81 6.65 -1.62
C LEU A 151 2.49 6.64 -2.38
N THR A 152 2.15 7.77 -3.02
CA THR A 152 0.91 7.91 -3.80
C THR A 152 1.11 8.66 -5.10
N LYS A 153 0.20 8.43 -6.03
CA LYS A 153 0.01 9.23 -7.25
C LYS A 153 -1.20 10.19 -7.14
N PHE A 154 -1.74 10.37 -5.93
CA PHE A 154 -2.89 11.23 -5.60
C PHE A 154 -2.57 12.16 -4.41
N PRO A 155 -1.58 13.07 -4.54
CA PRO A 155 -1.12 13.89 -3.42
C PRO A 155 -2.22 14.80 -2.84
N ALA A 156 -3.22 15.19 -3.62
CA ALA A 156 -4.37 15.96 -3.13
C ALA A 156 -5.12 15.24 -1.99
N ARG A 157 -5.06 13.89 -1.93
CA ARG A 157 -5.66 13.11 -0.86
C ARG A 157 -4.96 13.34 0.49
N TYR A 158 -3.64 13.51 0.49
CA TYR A 158 -2.91 13.88 1.71
C TYR A 158 -3.45 15.19 2.30
N MET A 159 -3.69 16.19 1.46
CA MET A 159 -4.20 17.50 1.91
C MET A 159 -5.59 17.38 2.53
N ASP A 160 -6.49 16.57 1.95
CA ASP A 160 -7.81 16.31 2.51
C ASP A 160 -7.73 15.59 3.86
N LEU A 161 -6.90 14.56 3.97
CA LEU A 161 -6.70 13.79 5.20
C LEU A 161 -6.02 14.61 6.30
N ALA A 162 -5.03 15.44 5.96
CA ALA A 162 -4.37 16.32 6.90
C ALA A 162 -5.33 17.36 7.49
N LYS A 163 -6.22 17.94 6.67
CA LYS A 163 -7.28 18.86 7.15
C LYS A 163 -8.26 18.20 8.12
N ARG A 164 -8.44 16.88 8.02
CA ARG A 164 -9.31 16.07 8.89
C ARG A 164 -8.58 15.47 10.07
N GLU A 165 -7.30 15.80 10.27
CA GLU A 165 -6.42 15.24 11.32
C GLU A 165 -6.32 13.70 11.27
N LEU A 166 -6.47 13.13 10.07
CA LEU A 166 -6.36 11.68 9.82
C LEU A 166 -4.96 11.26 9.35
N LEU A 167 -4.05 12.22 9.23
CA LEU A 167 -2.68 11.98 8.77
C LEU A 167 -1.71 12.25 9.93
N PRO A 168 -1.11 11.22 10.54
CA PRO A 168 -0.13 11.39 11.60
C PRO A 168 1.08 12.24 11.17
N ASP A 169 1.60 13.08 12.08
CA ASP A 169 2.70 14.02 11.84
C ASP A 169 3.99 13.70 12.64
N GLY A 170 4.09 12.47 13.16
CA GLY A 170 5.29 12.04 13.87
C GLY A 170 6.51 11.86 12.95
N ASP A 171 7.72 11.99 13.50
CA ASP A 171 9.00 11.88 12.77
C ASP A 171 9.21 10.55 12.04
N ASN A 172 8.45 9.54 12.42
CA ASN A 172 8.49 8.23 11.81
C ASN A 172 7.49 8.04 10.66
N PHE A 173 6.74 9.08 10.26
CA PHE A 173 5.80 9.05 9.13
C PHE A 173 6.31 9.87 7.96
N TRP A 174 6.47 9.24 6.79
CA TRP A 174 6.99 9.84 5.57
C TRP A 174 6.00 9.71 4.43
N TYR A 175 5.62 10.83 3.82
CA TYR A 175 4.57 10.91 2.80
C TYR A 175 5.15 11.31 1.46
N GLY A 176 5.25 10.37 0.55
CA GLY A 176 5.84 10.55 -0.76
C GLY A 176 4.82 10.71 -1.87
N THR A 177 5.21 11.45 -2.88
CA THR A 177 4.48 11.57 -4.14
C THR A 177 5.30 10.98 -5.28
N THR A 178 4.71 10.05 -6.04
CA THR A 178 5.31 9.61 -7.31
C THR A 178 5.08 10.68 -8.36
N ILE A 179 6.15 11.17 -8.97
CA ILE A 179 6.11 12.07 -10.12
C ILE A 179 6.90 11.45 -11.27
N THR A 180 6.30 11.39 -12.44
CA THR A 180 6.89 10.80 -13.66
C THR A 180 7.11 11.84 -14.75
N SER A 181 6.53 13.01 -14.58
CA SER A 181 6.54 14.15 -15.48
C SER A 181 6.62 15.46 -14.69
N PRO A 182 7.23 16.52 -15.25
CA PRO A 182 7.23 17.86 -14.65
C PRO A 182 5.84 18.46 -14.41
N LYS A 183 4.81 17.87 -15.01
CA LYS A 183 3.40 18.30 -14.88
C LYS A 183 2.69 17.65 -13.70
N ASP A 184 3.29 16.62 -13.11
CA ASP A 184 2.70 15.93 -11.97
C ASP A 184 2.73 16.84 -10.72
N THR A 185 1.69 16.74 -9.91
CA THR A 185 1.57 17.51 -8.67
C THR A 185 2.35 16.83 -7.55
N MET A 186 3.10 17.61 -6.79
CA MET A 186 3.75 17.17 -5.54
C MET A 186 3.03 17.72 -4.32
N LEU A 187 3.21 17.04 -3.19
CA LEU A 187 2.85 17.56 -1.87
C LEU A 187 4.06 18.25 -1.24
N TYR A 188 3.82 19.43 -0.69
CA TYR A 188 4.74 20.15 0.20
C TYR A 188 4.07 20.30 1.56
N SER A 189 4.81 20.12 2.64
CA SER A 189 4.28 20.28 3.98
C SER A 189 5.38 20.73 4.94
N ASP A 190 5.06 21.72 5.78
CA ASP A 190 5.91 22.16 6.89
C ASP A 190 5.67 21.33 8.16
N ARG A 191 4.63 20.50 8.16
CA ARG A 191 4.19 19.70 9.32
C ARG A 191 4.57 18.22 9.19
N HIS A 192 4.72 17.71 7.96
CA HIS A 192 4.94 16.31 7.69
C HIS A 192 6.23 16.13 6.90
N HIS A 193 6.96 15.04 7.15
CA HIS A 193 8.05 14.65 6.28
C HIS A 193 7.53 14.27 4.91
N THR A 194 8.00 14.97 3.88
CA THR A 194 7.58 14.77 2.50
C THR A 194 8.74 14.40 1.61
N PHE A 195 8.49 13.51 0.64
CA PHE A 195 9.50 13.13 -0.35
C PHE A 195 8.88 12.98 -1.75
N ALA A 196 9.75 13.07 -2.76
CA ALA A 196 9.37 12.84 -4.14
C ALA A 196 10.06 11.57 -4.67
N SER A 197 9.26 10.67 -5.26
CA SER A 197 9.76 9.51 -6.01
C SER A 197 9.59 9.79 -7.50
N ILE A 198 10.71 10.03 -8.19
CA ILE A 198 10.79 10.24 -9.63
C ILE A 198 11.10 8.90 -10.29
N GLU A 199 10.13 7.98 -10.19
CA GLU A 199 10.21 6.59 -10.67
C GLU A 199 8.88 6.14 -11.30
N PRO A 200 8.89 5.72 -12.58
CA PRO A 200 9.99 5.85 -13.55
C PRO A 200 10.17 7.28 -14.04
N LEU A 201 11.39 7.65 -14.41
CA LEU A 201 11.71 8.92 -15.05
C LEU A 201 11.30 8.86 -16.53
N LEU A 202 10.10 9.33 -16.86
CA LEU A 202 9.53 9.24 -18.22
C LEU A 202 9.80 10.47 -19.08
N GLU A 203 10.02 11.63 -18.48
CA GLU A 203 10.27 12.89 -19.17
C GLU A 203 11.42 13.64 -18.49
N PRO A 204 12.20 14.47 -19.24
CA PRO A 204 13.23 15.27 -18.64
C PRO A 204 12.62 16.33 -17.70
N PHE A 205 13.12 16.39 -16.49
CA PHE A 205 12.83 17.47 -15.54
C PHE A 205 13.83 18.60 -15.75
N GLY A 206 13.35 19.84 -15.78
CA GLY A 206 14.18 21.02 -15.76
C GLY A 206 14.85 21.23 -14.39
N LYS A 207 15.31 22.45 -14.12
CA LYS A 207 15.80 22.80 -12.79
C LYS A 207 14.66 22.71 -11.78
N PRO A 208 14.86 22.07 -10.59
CA PRO A 208 13.84 22.02 -9.56
C PRO A 208 13.49 23.45 -9.10
N SER A 209 12.22 23.66 -8.74
CA SER A 209 11.82 24.95 -8.18
C SER A 209 12.49 25.16 -6.81
N PRO A 210 12.81 26.40 -6.43
CA PRO A 210 13.32 26.69 -5.09
C PRO A 210 12.39 26.14 -3.98
N LEU A 211 11.08 26.20 -4.18
CA LEU A 211 10.10 25.69 -3.24
C LEU A 211 10.23 24.15 -3.04
N ALA A 212 10.43 23.39 -4.11
CA ALA A 212 10.65 21.95 -4.00
C ALA A 212 11.93 21.63 -3.21
N LEU A 213 12.98 22.40 -3.40
CA LEU A 213 14.27 22.21 -2.71
C LEU A 213 14.21 22.54 -1.20
N THR A 214 13.26 23.38 -0.78
CA THR A 214 13.14 23.81 0.63
C THR A 214 12.13 23.01 1.45
N HIS A 215 11.17 22.32 0.79
CA HIS A 215 10.07 21.66 1.47
C HIS A 215 9.98 20.15 1.17
N ILE A 216 10.87 19.60 0.37
CA ILE A 216 10.98 18.16 0.12
C ILE A 216 12.23 17.64 0.82
N ASP A 217 12.03 16.76 1.81
CA ASP A 217 13.12 16.23 2.64
C ASP A 217 13.98 15.22 1.89
N TRP A 218 13.43 14.55 0.88
CA TRP A 218 14.09 13.45 0.20
C TRP A 218 13.63 13.27 -1.24
N PHE A 219 14.56 12.99 -2.15
CA PHE A 219 14.31 12.67 -3.54
C PHE A 219 14.82 11.26 -3.86
N ILE A 220 13.95 10.44 -4.43
CA ILE A 220 14.28 9.14 -5.03
C ILE A 220 14.21 9.34 -6.55
N VAL A 221 15.26 8.96 -7.26
CA VAL A 221 15.30 9.09 -8.73
C VAL A 221 15.72 7.75 -9.31
N GLY A 222 14.89 7.18 -10.17
CA GLY A 222 15.15 5.92 -10.84
C GLY A 222 14.72 5.92 -12.30
N ALA A 223 15.48 5.22 -13.12
CA ALA A 223 15.10 4.97 -14.50
C ALA A 223 14.02 3.87 -14.57
N GLU A 224 13.25 3.86 -15.65
CA GLU A 224 12.42 2.70 -16.00
C GLU A 224 13.34 1.53 -16.33
N THR A 225 13.15 0.38 -15.67
CA THR A 225 13.92 -0.86 -15.89
C THR A 225 13.02 -1.97 -16.47
#